data_301115f409873829fafe53da484ee2e9
#
_entry.id   301115f409873829fafe53da484ee2e9
#
_cell.length_a   1.000
_cell.length_b   1.000
_cell.length_c   1.000
_cell.angle_alpha   90.00
_cell.angle_beta   90.00
_cell.angle_gamma   90.00
#
_symmetry.space_group_name_H-M   'P 1'
#
loop_
_entity.id
_entity.type
_entity.pdbx_description
1 polymer ?
#
loop_
_entity_poly.entity_id
_entity_poly.type
_entity_poly.pdbx_seq_one_letter_code
_entity_poly.pdbx_strand_id
1 'polypeptide(L)'
;DGIRDTSVTGVQTCALPISGTKTYRVIVRFGVATATDDGEGEIVARSDARPDTAAVKAALAHFIGRIEQMPPAYSALKVGGQRAYRLARQGADVSLATRTVEIKGLILVDRPEPDCAELEVVCGKGVYIRSLARDLAQYLGTVGHVAALRRTRVGPFQENQAISLAKLKELGHSPAAFERLLPIETVLDDIPALAVTEGEAERLRHGQALAALDTGTNGSRW
;
A
#
# COMPACT_ATOMS: atom_id res chain seq x y z
N ASP A 1 8.36 5.89 12.18
CA ASP A 1 6.91 6.03 12.29
C ASP A 1 6.45 6.61 10.98
N GLY A 2 6.00 5.73 10.05
CA GLY A 2 5.35 6.19 8.84
C GLY A 2 4.07 6.94 9.21
N ILE A 3 3.54 7.75 8.28
CA ILE A 3 2.26 8.44 8.43
C ILE A 3 1.31 7.48 9.15
N ARG A 4 1.00 7.79 10.40
CA ARG A 4 0.05 6.98 11.16
C ARG A 4 -1.31 7.23 10.54
N ASP A 5 -1.75 6.30 9.73
CA ASP A 5 -3.15 6.22 9.40
C ASP A 5 -3.90 5.93 10.70
N THR A 6 -4.32 6.98 11.38
CA THR A 6 -5.02 6.90 12.66
C THR A 6 -6.39 6.25 12.54
N SER A 7 -6.87 6.03 11.31
CA SER A 7 -8.16 5.40 11.01
C SER A 7 -8.08 3.88 10.88
N VAL A 8 -6.88 3.33 10.65
CA VAL A 8 -6.69 1.88 10.51
C VAL A 8 -5.96 1.36 11.73
N THR A 9 -6.64 0.60 12.56
CA THR A 9 -6.08 0.01 13.78
C THR A 9 -4.89 -0.89 13.45
N GLY A 10 -3.89 -0.96 14.36
CA GLY A 10 -2.72 -1.83 14.21
C GLY A 10 -3.06 -3.32 14.01
N VAL A 11 -4.26 -3.76 14.39
CA VAL A 11 -4.79 -5.10 14.15
C VAL A 11 -4.99 -5.36 12.67
N GLN A 12 -5.51 -4.39 11.91
CA GLN A 12 -5.65 -4.53 10.45
C GLN A 12 -4.28 -4.62 9.75
N THR A 13 -3.25 -4.00 10.29
CA THR A 13 -1.91 -4.01 9.69
C THR A 13 -1.22 -5.37 9.83
N CYS A 14 -1.53 -6.13 10.89
CA CYS A 14 -0.89 -7.43 11.17
C CYS A 14 -1.58 -8.61 10.47
N ALA A 15 -2.90 -8.53 10.24
CA ALA A 15 -3.71 -9.63 9.73
C ALA A 15 -4.02 -9.54 8.23
N LEU A 16 -3.60 -8.47 7.56
CA LEU A 16 -3.98 -8.23 6.17
C LEU A 16 -3.28 -9.15 5.19
N PRO A 17 -3.98 -9.58 4.12
CA PRO A 17 -3.36 -10.26 3.01
C PRO A 17 -2.25 -9.39 2.44
N ILE A 18 -1.00 -9.80 2.66
CA ILE A 18 0.20 -9.08 2.22
C ILE A 18 0.22 -9.00 0.68
N SER A 19 -0.48 -9.91 0.02
CA SER A 19 -0.55 -10.04 -1.44
C SER A 19 -1.64 -9.21 -2.13
N GLY A 20 -2.69 -8.79 -1.41
CA GLY A 20 -3.85 -8.13 -2.03
C GLY A 20 -3.56 -6.77 -2.67
N THR A 21 -4.42 -6.40 -3.62
CA THR A 21 -4.48 -5.05 -4.21
C THR A 21 -4.82 -4.02 -3.13
N LYS A 22 -4.21 -2.86 -3.22
CA LYS A 22 -4.43 -1.74 -2.29
C LYS A 22 -4.84 -0.50 -3.06
N THR A 23 -5.76 0.28 -2.49
CA THR A 23 -6.14 1.60 -3.02
C THR A 23 -5.78 2.67 -2.01
N TYR A 24 -5.20 3.74 -2.50
CA TYR A 24 -4.80 4.89 -1.69
C TYR A 24 -5.36 6.18 -2.29
N ARG A 25 -5.73 7.11 -1.41
CA ARG A 25 -5.85 8.53 -1.72
C ARG A 25 -4.61 9.22 -1.21
N VAL A 26 -3.96 9.99 -2.05
CA VAL A 26 -2.71 10.69 -1.73
C VAL A 26 -2.78 12.13 -2.24
N ILE A 27 -2.36 13.07 -1.40
CA ILE A 27 -2.11 14.44 -1.82
C ILE A 27 -0.60 14.58 -2.00
N VAL A 28 -0.17 14.83 -3.22
CA VAL A 28 1.21 15.14 -3.58
C VAL A 28 1.34 16.65 -3.61
N ARG A 29 2.30 17.20 -2.86
CA ARG A 29 2.68 18.62 -2.92
C ARG A 29 3.93 18.78 -3.75
N PHE A 30 3.85 19.62 -4.79
CA PHE A 30 4.95 19.97 -5.67
C PHE A 30 5.71 21.20 -5.17
N GLY A 31 7.00 21.29 -5.54
CA GLY A 31 7.86 22.41 -5.22
C GLY A 31 8.63 22.29 -3.91
N VAL A 32 8.40 21.26 -3.13
CA VAL A 32 9.12 21.01 -1.86
C VAL A 32 9.43 19.53 -1.75
N ALA A 33 10.71 19.17 -1.58
CA ALA A 33 11.15 17.83 -1.21
C ALA A 33 11.52 17.77 0.26
N THR A 34 11.22 16.64 0.88
CA THR A 34 11.58 16.35 2.27
C THR A 34 12.45 15.11 2.37
N ALA A 35 13.22 14.99 3.43
CA ALA A 35 14.12 13.87 3.65
C ALA A 35 13.41 12.52 3.76
N THR A 36 12.13 12.50 4.13
CA THR A 36 11.33 11.29 4.31
C THR A 36 10.36 11.02 3.14
N ASP A 37 10.36 11.89 2.11
CA ASP A 37 9.38 11.90 1.02
C ASP A 37 7.93 12.12 1.51
N ASP A 38 7.71 12.63 2.75
CA ASP A 38 6.42 12.98 3.34
C ASP A 38 6.51 14.28 4.16
N GLY A 39 5.38 14.75 4.70
CA GLY A 39 5.31 16.02 5.43
C GLY A 39 6.01 16.04 6.79
N GLU A 40 6.51 14.90 7.30
CA GLU A 40 7.20 14.83 8.60
C GLU A 40 8.71 15.09 8.49
N GLY A 41 9.28 15.01 7.28
CA GLY A 41 10.72 15.18 7.04
C GLY A 41 11.14 16.64 6.94
N GLU A 42 12.41 16.90 7.26
CA GLU A 42 13.03 18.21 7.00
C GLU A 42 13.05 18.51 5.51
N ILE A 43 12.90 19.78 5.15
CA ILE A 43 12.96 20.22 3.76
C ILE A 43 14.40 20.12 3.27
N VAL A 44 14.61 19.34 2.19
CA VAL A 44 15.93 19.12 1.58
C VAL A 44 16.12 19.86 0.25
N ALA A 45 15.01 20.18 -0.45
CA ALA A 45 15.07 20.93 -1.71
C ALA A 45 13.77 21.70 -1.95
N ARG A 46 13.88 22.76 -2.76
CA ARG A 46 12.75 23.57 -3.24
C ARG A 46 12.86 23.75 -4.75
N SER A 47 11.71 23.92 -5.40
CA SER A 47 11.58 24.26 -6.82
C SER A 47 10.42 25.22 -6.99
N ASP A 48 10.54 26.17 -7.89
CA ASP A 48 9.45 27.11 -8.23
C ASP A 48 8.53 26.56 -9.30
N ALA A 49 8.92 25.46 -9.96
CA ALA A 49 8.12 24.82 -10.99
C ALA A 49 6.83 24.24 -10.39
N ARG A 50 5.70 24.62 -11.00
CA ARG A 50 4.36 24.16 -10.63
C ARG A 50 3.71 23.57 -11.87
N PRO A 51 3.71 22.22 -12.01
CA PRO A 51 3.10 21.55 -13.14
C PRO A 51 1.59 21.86 -13.18
N ASP A 52 1.09 22.15 -14.36
CA ASP A 52 -0.34 22.35 -14.56
C ASP A 52 -1.11 21.03 -14.55
N THR A 53 -2.44 21.11 -14.58
CA THR A 53 -3.31 19.94 -14.53
C THR A 53 -3.14 19.01 -15.74
N ALA A 54 -2.87 19.59 -16.92
CA ALA A 54 -2.70 18.80 -18.15
C ALA A 54 -1.39 18.00 -18.10
N ALA A 55 -0.31 18.64 -17.67
CA ALA A 55 1.00 17.99 -17.49
C ALA A 55 0.92 16.86 -16.46
N VAL A 56 0.27 17.12 -15.31
CA VAL A 56 0.08 16.06 -14.29
C VAL A 56 -0.69 14.89 -14.88
N LYS A 57 -1.85 15.12 -15.52
CA LYS A 57 -2.65 14.03 -16.12
C LYS A 57 -1.86 13.23 -17.15
N ALA A 58 -1.09 13.90 -18.01
CA ALA A 58 -0.28 13.24 -19.03
C ALA A 58 0.82 12.37 -18.39
N ALA A 59 1.46 12.85 -17.33
CA ALA A 59 2.52 12.13 -16.63
C ALA A 59 2.02 10.84 -15.95
N LEU A 60 0.77 10.81 -15.45
CA LEU A 60 0.25 9.63 -14.73
C LEU A 60 0.30 8.35 -15.56
N ALA A 61 0.08 8.44 -16.88
CA ALA A 61 0.11 7.29 -17.77
C ALA A 61 1.49 6.58 -17.77
N HIS A 62 2.57 7.32 -17.52
CA HIS A 62 3.92 6.78 -17.46
C HIS A 62 4.15 5.86 -16.25
N PHE A 63 3.36 6.03 -15.20
CA PHE A 63 3.50 5.28 -13.95
C PHE A 63 2.52 4.11 -13.83
N ILE A 64 1.68 3.84 -14.84
CA ILE A 64 0.77 2.69 -14.83
C ILE A 64 1.47 1.45 -15.41
N GLY A 65 1.23 0.30 -14.78
CA GLY A 65 1.84 -0.98 -15.14
C GLY A 65 3.01 -1.34 -14.24
N ARG A 66 3.98 -2.06 -14.79
CA ARG A 66 5.20 -2.46 -14.08
C ARG A 66 6.24 -1.34 -14.19
N ILE A 67 6.64 -0.82 -13.05
CA ILE A 67 7.64 0.24 -12.95
C ILE A 67 8.78 -0.16 -12.02
N GLU A 68 9.97 0.39 -12.27
CA GLU A 68 11.09 0.31 -11.34
C GLU A 68 10.97 1.44 -10.32
N GLN A 69 10.98 1.09 -9.04
CA GLN A 69 10.84 2.05 -7.96
C GLN A 69 11.97 1.91 -6.94
N MET A 70 12.63 3.01 -6.63
CA MET A 70 13.58 3.11 -5.51
C MET A 70 12.78 3.32 -4.21
N PRO A 71 12.82 2.40 -3.25
CA PRO A 71 12.17 2.59 -1.97
C PRO A 71 12.69 3.82 -1.23
N PRO A 72 11.89 4.46 -0.34
CA PRO A 72 12.38 5.56 0.46
C PRO A 72 13.42 5.06 1.49
N ALA A 73 14.43 5.87 1.79
CA ALA A 73 15.44 5.55 2.80
C ALA A 73 14.79 5.25 4.16
N TYR A 74 13.74 5.98 4.50
CA TYR A 74 12.96 5.77 5.72
C TYR A 74 11.89 4.69 5.52
N SER A 75 12.33 3.44 5.28
CA SER A 75 11.46 2.29 5.12
C SER A 75 11.76 1.17 6.10
N ALA A 76 10.82 0.22 6.24
CA ALA A 76 10.98 -0.96 7.08
C ALA A 76 11.82 -2.08 6.42
N LEU A 77 12.38 -1.82 5.24
CA LEU A 77 13.25 -2.75 4.54
C LEU A 77 14.49 -3.07 5.37
N LYS A 78 15.00 -4.27 5.22
CA LYS A 78 16.25 -4.68 5.87
C LYS A 78 17.43 -4.53 4.90
N VAL A 79 18.48 -3.87 5.35
CA VAL A 79 19.77 -3.74 4.67
C VAL A 79 20.84 -4.27 5.63
N GLY A 80 21.56 -5.30 5.23
CA GLY A 80 22.54 -5.92 6.11
C GLY A 80 22.00 -6.41 7.47
N GLY A 81 20.73 -6.87 7.50
CA GLY A 81 20.06 -7.34 8.73
C GLY A 81 19.42 -6.23 9.58
N GLN A 82 19.74 -4.96 9.34
CA GLN A 82 19.15 -3.81 10.03
C GLN A 82 18.04 -3.15 9.19
N ARG A 83 17.08 -2.50 9.84
CA ARG A 83 16.02 -1.78 9.13
C ARG A 83 16.55 -0.48 8.56
N ALA A 84 16.22 -0.17 7.29
CA ALA A 84 16.67 1.01 6.57
C ALA A 84 16.38 2.31 7.33
N TYR A 85 15.19 2.47 7.95
CA TYR A 85 14.86 3.66 8.73
C TYR A 85 15.79 3.88 9.93
N ARG A 86 16.35 2.80 10.53
CA ARG A 86 17.29 2.91 11.65
C ARG A 86 18.63 3.45 11.17
N LEU A 87 19.11 2.95 10.04
CA LEU A 87 20.35 3.41 9.42
C LEU A 87 20.23 4.87 8.96
N ALA A 88 19.12 5.22 8.32
CA ALA A 88 18.85 6.60 7.88
C ALA A 88 18.81 7.60 9.06
N ARG A 89 18.21 7.23 10.21
CA ARG A 89 18.22 8.08 11.42
C ARG A 89 19.60 8.24 12.03
N GLN A 90 20.52 7.32 11.78
CA GLN A 90 21.92 7.40 12.22
C GLN A 90 22.81 8.20 11.24
N GLY A 91 22.22 8.78 10.19
CA GLY A 91 22.95 9.51 9.17
C GLY A 91 23.75 8.63 8.21
N ALA A 92 23.54 7.31 8.23
CA ALA A 92 24.18 6.40 7.30
C ALA A 92 23.53 6.54 5.91
N ASP A 93 24.38 6.52 4.88
CA ASP A 93 23.88 6.43 3.50
C ASP A 93 23.27 5.04 3.25
N VAL A 94 21.97 5.00 3.01
CA VAL A 94 21.22 3.76 2.82
C VAL A 94 21.05 3.51 1.34
N SER A 95 21.95 2.74 0.76
CA SER A 95 21.77 2.27 -0.63
C SER A 95 20.71 1.17 -0.68
N LEU A 96 19.57 1.49 -1.30
CA LEU A 96 18.48 0.54 -1.54
C LEU A 96 18.47 0.14 -3.02
N ALA A 97 18.24 -1.14 -3.28
CA ALA A 97 18.04 -1.61 -4.64
C ALA A 97 16.65 -1.21 -5.16
N THR A 98 16.59 -0.84 -6.42
CA THR A 98 15.32 -0.67 -7.14
C THR A 98 14.53 -1.98 -7.15
N ARG A 99 13.22 -1.87 -7.22
CA ARG A 99 12.31 -3.01 -7.25
C ARG A 99 11.24 -2.80 -8.30
N THR A 100 10.97 -3.84 -9.05
CA THR A 100 9.81 -3.85 -9.94
C THR A 100 8.55 -3.95 -9.11
N VAL A 101 7.66 -2.98 -9.27
CA VAL A 101 6.34 -2.92 -8.61
C VAL A 101 5.25 -2.69 -9.65
N GLU A 102 3.99 -2.97 -9.28
CA GLU A 102 2.87 -2.84 -10.20
C GLU A 102 1.88 -1.78 -9.72
N ILE A 103 1.62 -0.78 -10.55
CA ILE A 103 0.54 0.19 -10.39
C ILE A 103 -0.56 -0.15 -11.39
N LYS A 104 -1.71 -0.60 -10.88
CA LYS A 104 -2.84 -1.05 -11.69
C LYS A 104 -3.71 0.08 -12.20
N GLY A 105 -3.73 1.19 -11.47
CA GLY A 105 -4.47 2.40 -11.83
C GLY A 105 -3.95 3.61 -11.08
N LEU A 106 -3.95 4.74 -11.77
CA LEU A 106 -3.49 6.01 -11.23
C LEU A 106 -4.28 7.13 -11.91
N ILE A 107 -5.07 7.87 -11.13
CA ILE A 107 -5.90 8.95 -11.65
C ILE A 107 -5.74 10.22 -10.82
N LEU A 108 -5.83 11.36 -11.47
CA LEU A 108 -5.96 12.65 -10.80
C LEU A 108 -7.42 12.86 -10.43
N VAL A 109 -7.66 13.01 -9.13
CA VAL A 109 -9.01 13.20 -8.57
C VAL A 109 -9.34 14.68 -8.46
N ASP A 110 -8.42 15.47 -7.88
CA ASP A 110 -8.61 16.89 -7.63
C ASP A 110 -7.28 17.66 -7.58
N ARG A 111 -7.38 18.98 -7.64
CA ARG A 111 -6.29 19.93 -7.43
C ARG A 111 -6.70 20.90 -6.33
N PRO A 112 -6.61 20.51 -5.04
CA PRO A 112 -7.10 21.33 -3.93
C PRO A 112 -6.34 22.65 -3.81
N GLU A 113 -5.08 22.68 -4.23
CA GLU A 113 -4.22 23.88 -4.27
C GLU A 113 -3.39 23.83 -5.58
N PRO A 114 -2.90 24.99 -6.08
CA PRO A 114 -2.09 25.06 -7.31
C PRO A 114 -0.82 24.16 -7.27
N ASP A 115 -0.24 24.00 -6.07
CA ASP A 115 0.95 23.16 -5.84
C ASP A 115 0.61 21.75 -5.35
N CYS A 116 -0.67 21.37 -5.28
CA CYS A 116 -1.11 20.07 -4.83
C CYS A 116 -1.86 19.30 -5.92
N ALA A 117 -1.76 17.97 -5.87
CA ALA A 117 -2.57 17.06 -6.66
C ALA A 117 -3.08 15.92 -5.78
N GLU A 118 -4.39 15.73 -5.74
CA GLU A 118 -4.99 14.55 -5.11
C GLU A 118 -5.10 13.44 -6.15
N LEU A 119 -4.45 12.30 -5.85
CA LEU A 119 -4.43 11.14 -6.71
C LEU A 119 -5.11 9.96 -6.02
N GLU A 120 -5.78 9.13 -6.82
CA GLU A 120 -6.14 7.77 -6.41
C GLU A 120 -5.19 6.78 -7.06
N VAL A 121 -4.62 5.89 -6.25
CA VAL A 121 -3.62 4.91 -6.65
C VAL A 121 -4.12 3.52 -6.34
N VAL A 122 -4.29 2.69 -7.37
CA VAL A 122 -4.58 1.26 -7.23
C VAL A 122 -3.31 0.48 -7.54
N CYS A 123 -2.79 -0.28 -6.59
CA CYS A 123 -1.49 -0.91 -6.75
C CYS A 123 -1.39 -2.30 -6.10
N GLY A 124 -0.38 -3.04 -6.54
CA GLY A 124 0.00 -4.32 -5.96
C GLY A 124 0.81 -4.19 -4.66
N LYS A 125 1.34 -5.32 -4.19
CA LYS A 125 2.23 -5.36 -3.02
C LYS A 125 3.54 -4.63 -3.29
N GLY A 126 4.13 -4.05 -2.25
CA GLY A 126 5.49 -3.50 -2.27
C GLY A 126 5.61 -2.09 -2.85
N VAL A 127 4.53 -1.48 -3.37
CA VAL A 127 4.54 -0.09 -3.84
C VAL A 127 4.68 0.87 -2.67
N TYR A 128 5.61 1.81 -2.80
CA TYR A 128 5.78 2.94 -1.88
C TYR A 128 5.16 4.20 -2.49
N ILE A 129 4.07 4.66 -1.90
CA ILE A 129 3.36 5.86 -2.38
C ILE A 129 4.25 7.11 -2.26
N ARG A 130 5.13 7.16 -1.26
CA ARG A 130 6.11 8.24 -1.08
C ARG A 130 7.10 8.30 -2.25
N SER A 131 7.64 7.16 -2.65
CA SER A 131 8.50 7.10 -3.84
C SER A 131 7.75 7.48 -5.11
N LEU A 132 6.49 7.02 -5.28
CA LEU A 132 5.68 7.41 -6.43
C LEU A 132 5.50 8.93 -6.50
N ALA A 133 5.24 9.59 -5.38
CA ALA A 133 5.08 11.05 -5.33
C ALA A 133 6.36 11.78 -5.69
N ARG A 134 7.52 11.33 -5.16
CA ARG A 134 8.85 11.85 -5.50
C ARG A 134 9.15 11.69 -6.99
N ASP A 135 8.99 10.46 -7.49
CA ASP A 135 9.34 10.10 -8.86
C ASP A 135 8.42 10.83 -9.87
N LEU A 136 7.13 11.00 -9.56
CA LEU A 136 6.19 11.80 -10.34
C LEU A 136 6.61 13.29 -10.40
N ALA A 137 6.99 13.86 -9.26
CA ALA A 137 7.44 15.25 -9.21
C ALA A 137 8.73 15.43 -10.03
N GLN A 138 9.67 14.52 -9.93
CA GLN A 138 10.91 14.53 -10.72
C GLN A 138 10.62 14.41 -12.24
N TYR A 139 9.72 13.52 -12.63
CA TYR A 139 9.29 13.39 -14.03
C TYR A 139 8.68 14.68 -14.58
N LEU A 140 7.99 15.44 -13.74
CA LEU A 140 7.39 16.74 -14.05
C LEU A 140 8.38 17.93 -13.97
N GLY A 141 9.68 17.65 -13.76
CA GLY A 141 10.73 18.69 -13.70
C GLY A 141 10.69 19.53 -12.42
N THR A 142 10.11 19.02 -11.35
CA THR A 142 10.04 19.65 -10.04
C THR A 142 10.47 18.70 -8.93
N VAL A 143 10.29 19.10 -7.68
CA VAL A 143 10.42 18.23 -6.51
C VAL A 143 9.05 18.11 -5.82
N GLY A 144 8.86 17.06 -5.02
CA GLY A 144 7.59 16.88 -4.33
C GLY A 144 7.65 15.81 -3.24
N HIS A 145 6.63 15.83 -2.40
CA HIS A 145 6.46 14.87 -1.31
C HIS A 145 4.98 14.56 -1.09
N VAL A 146 4.71 13.55 -0.29
CA VAL A 146 3.36 13.22 0.16
C VAL A 146 2.94 14.17 1.27
N ALA A 147 1.93 15.01 1.02
CA ALA A 147 1.34 15.90 2.03
C ALA A 147 0.27 15.18 2.88
N ALA A 148 -0.51 14.29 2.27
CA ALA A 148 -1.48 13.46 2.97
C ALA A 148 -1.59 12.09 2.27
N LEU A 149 -1.82 11.04 3.06
CA LEU A 149 -1.96 9.68 2.57
C LEU A 149 -3.04 8.94 3.35
N ARG A 150 -3.97 8.34 2.64
CA ARG A 150 -5.01 7.49 3.20
C ARG A 150 -5.16 6.22 2.39
N ARG A 151 -5.11 5.07 3.05
CA ARG A 151 -5.41 3.79 2.41
C ARG A 151 -6.90 3.51 2.54
N THR A 152 -7.60 3.47 1.41
CA THR A 152 -9.05 3.32 1.33
C THR A 152 -9.50 1.88 1.10
N ARG A 153 -8.59 1.01 0.59
CA ARG A 153 -8.89 -0.41 0.34
C ARG A 153 -7.65 -1.29 0.53
N VAL A 154 -7.86 -2.50 1.04
CA VAL A 154 -6.87 -3.60 1.08
C VAL A 154 -7.57 -4.92 0.76
N GLY A 155 -7.29 -5.50 -0.41
CA GLY A 155 -8.00 -6.70 -0.85
C GLY A 155 -9.51 -6.48 -0.84
N PRO A 156 -10.28 -7.35 -0.17
CA PRO A 156 -11.73 -7.22 -0.06
C PRO A 156 -12.18 -6.11 0.90
N PHE A 157 -11.30 -5.65 1.82
CA PHE A 157 -11.66 -4.69 2.86
C PHE A 157 -11.65 -3.26 2.34
N GLN A 158 -12.74 -2.52 2.61
CA GLN A 158 -12.90 -1.11 2.25
C GLN A 158 -13.05 -0.24 3.49
N GLU A 159 -12.65 1.00 3.39
CA GLU A 159 -12.69 1.98 4.48
C GLU A 159 -14.11 2.19 5.03
N ASN A 160 -15.12 2.21 4.17
CA ASN A 160 -16.52 2.40 4.57
C ASN A 160 -17.08 1.24 5.42
N GLN A 161 -16.41 0.10 5.45
CA GLN A 161 -16.74 -1.07 6.29
C GLN A 161 -15.96 -1.05 7.60
N ALA A 162 -14.98 -0.18 7.75
CA ALA A 162 -14.14 -0.10 8.94
C ALA A 162 -14.90 0.56 10.11
N ILE A 163 -14.59 0.12 11.31
CA ILE A 163 -15.05 0.77 12.54
C ILE A 163 -13.87 1.49 13.21
N SER A 164 -14.14 2.64 13.83
CA SER A 164 -13.09 3.37 14.54
C SER A 164 -12.66 2.61 15.80
N LEU A 165 -11.40 2.82 16.21
CA LEU A 165 -10.89 2.24 17.45
C LEU A 165 -11.69 2.71 18.68
N ALA A 166 -12.17 3.96 18.67
CA ALA A 166 -13.03 4.48 19.71
C ALA A 166 -14.32 3.66 19.82
N LYS A 167 -14.97 3.40 18.67
CA LYS A 167 -16.20 2.59 18.63
C LYS A 167 -15.95 1.14 19.07
N LEU A 168 -14.82 0.56 18.67
CA LEU A 168 -14.45 -0.78 19.11
C LEU A 168 -14.21 -0.84 20.62
N LYS A 169 -13.59 0.18 21.22
CA LYS A 169 -13.40 0.28 22.67
C LYS A 169 -14.73 0.42 23.42
N GLU A 170 -15.68 1.18 22.88
CA GLU A 170 -17.04 1.30 23.45
C GLU A 170 -17.78 -0.04 23.46
N LEU A 171 -17.64 -0.82 22.38
CA LEU A 171 -18.25 -2.15 22.29
C LEU A 171 -17.66 -3.14 23.29
N GLY A 172 -16.38 -2.98 23.66
CA GLY A 172 -15.69 -3.85 24.62
C GLY A 172 -15.74 -5.32 24.19
N HIS A 173 -16.03 -6.21 25.14
CA HIS A 173 -16.21 -7.64 24.93
C HIS A 173 -17.69 -8.05 24.79
N SER A 174 -18.54 -7.13 24.35
CA SER A 174 -19.99 -7.40 24.18
C SER A 174 -20.26 -8.28 22.94
N PRO A 175 -21.41 -8.96 22.88
CA PRO A 175 -21.84 -9.68 21.67
C PRO A 175 -21.82 -8.82 20.42
N ALA A 176 -22.17 -7.53 20.54
CA ALA A 176 -22.14 -6.58 19.43
C ALA A 176 -20.75 -6.35 18.84
N ALA A 177 -19.67 -6.59 19.59
CA ALA A 177 -18.31 -6.58 19.05
C ALA A 177 -18.06 -7.81 18.17
N PHE A 178 -18.56 -8.98 18.56
CA PHE A 178 -18.42 -10.22 17.78
C PHE A 178 -19.23 -10.19 16.49
N GLU A 179 -20.40 -9.53 16.46
CA GLU A 179 -21.20 -9.33 15.24
C GLU A 179 -20.45 -8.50 14.15
N ARG A 180 -19.40 -7.79 14.54
CA ARG A 180 -18.54 -7.04 13.61
C ARG A 180 -17.42 -7.88 13.00
N LEU A 181 -17.24 -9.11 13.43
CA LEU A 181 -16.28 -10.03 12.83
C LEU A 181 -16.77 -10.45 11.45
N LEU A 182 -15.91 -10.31 10.46
CA LEU A 182 -16.17 -10.83 9.15
C LEU A 182 -15.80 -12.32 9.08
N PRO A 183 -16.50 -13.12 8.25
CA PRO A 183 -16.13 -14.51 8.02
C PRO A 183 -14.68 -14.63 7.55
N ILE A 184 -13.99 -15.69 7.93
CA ILE A 184 -12.58 -15.90 7.55
C ILE A 184 -12.40 -16.02 6.03
N GLU A 185 -13.43 -16.52 5.36
CA GLU A 185 -13.50 -16.64 3.90
C GLU A 185 -13.32 -15.29 3.20
N THR A 186 -13.75 -14.18 3.83
CA THR A 186 -13.56 -12.82 3.31
C THR A 186 -12.07 -12.51 3.09
N VAL A 187 -11.18 -13.07 3.93
CA VAL A 187 -9.73 -12.86 3.81
C VAL A 187 -9.12 -13.73 2.74
N LEU A 188 -9.79 -14.83 2.40
CA LEU A 188 -9.33 -15.86 1.47
C LEU A 188 -9.87 -15.67 0.04
N ASP A 189 -10.61 -14.58 -0.22
CA ASP A 189 -11.25 -14.30 -1.51
C ASP A 189 -10.26 -14.29 -2.71
N ASP A 190 -8.99 -13.96 -2.45
CA ASP A 190 -7.90 -13.99 -3.44
C ASP A 190 -7.28 -15.40 -3.64
N ILE A 191 -7.67 -16.39 -2.83
CA ILE A 191 -7.11 -17.75 -2.86
C ILE A 191 -8.08 -18.67 -3.58
N PRO A 192 -7.64 -19.35 -4.66
CA PRO A 192 -8.50 -20.31 -5.35
C PRO A 192 -9.03 -21.36 -4.37
N ALA A 193 -10.35 -21.50 -4.31
CA ALA A 193 -10.98 -22.52 -3.49
C ALA A 193 -10.89 -23.88 -4.18
N LEU A 194 -10.47 -24.90 -3.45
CA LEU A 194 -10.51 -26.28 -3.87
C LEU A 194 -11.74 -26.95 -3.27
N ALA A 195 -12.67 -27.38 -4.12
CA ALA A 195 -13.80 -28.18 -3.68
C ALA A 195 -13.31 -29.61 -3.40
N VAL A 196 -13.55 -30.08 -2.18
CA VAL A 196 -13.21 -31.43 -1.75
C VAL A 196 -14.45 -32.12 -1.18
N THR A 197 -14.53 -33.46 -1.31
CA THR A 197 -15.55 -34.26 -0.64
C THR A 197 -15.31 -34.29 0.89
N GLU A 198 -16.32 -34.67 1.66
CA GLU A 198 -16.20 -34.80 3.11
C GLU A 198 -15.10 -35.79 3.52
N GLY A 199 -14.98 -36.92 2.84
CA GLY A 199 -13.91 -37.88 3.09
C GLY A 199 -12.51 -37.36 2.76
N GLU A 200 -12.38 -36.52 1.73
CA GLU A 200 -11.11 -35.84 1.38
C GLU A 200 -10.77 -34.77 2.42
N ALA A 201 -11.77 -34.01 2.86
CA ALA A 201 -11.56 -33.01 3.92
C ALA A 201 -11.09 -33.66 5.22
N GLU A 202 -11.63 -34.86 5.58
CA GLU A 202 -11.19 -35.59 6.75
C GLU A 202 -9.75 -36.08 6.61
N ARG A 203 -9.39 -36.61 5.44
CA ARG A 203 -8.01 -37.01 5.12
C ARG A 203 -7.04 -35.81 5.28
N LEU A 204 -7.42 -34.64 4.75
CA LEU A 204 -6.61 -33.41 4.91
C LEU A 204 -6.46 -33.01 6.38
N ARG A 205 -7.53 -33.10 7.19
CA ARG A 205 -7.45 -32.82 8.65
C ARG A 205 -6.46 -33.74 9.37
N HIS A 206 -6.28 -34.96 8.86
CA HIS A 206 -5.31 -35.91 9.37
C HIS A 206 -3.92 -35.80 8.71
N GLY A 207 -3.67 -34.76 7.91
CA GLY A 207 -2.39 -34.54 7.24
C GLY A 207 -2.08 -35.51 6.11
N GLN A 208 -3.11 -36.22 5.57
CA GLN A 208 -2.94 -37.12 4.46
C GLN A 208 -2.97 -36.41 3.12
N ALA A 209 -2.13 -36.86 2.18
CA ALA A 209 -2.13 -36.30 0.83
C ALA A 209 -3.40 -36.71 0.07
N LEU A 210 -3.93 -35.75 -0.71
CA LEU A 210 -4.94 -36.02 -1.72
C LEU A 210 -4.26 -36.21 -3.08
N ALA A 211 -4.86 -37.04 -3.96
CA ALA A 211 -4.49 -37.02 -5.37
C ALA A 211 -4.71 -35.60 -5.92
N ALA A 212 -3.75 -35.06 -6.67
CA ALA A 212 -3.90 -33.75 -7.28
C ALA A 212 -5.15 -33.76 -8.17
N LEU A 213 -6.17 -33.02 -7.75
CA LEU A 213 -7.31 -32.74 -8.61
C LEU A 213 -6.81 -31.82 -9.72
N ASP A 214 -7.04 -32.24 -10.97
CA ASP A 214 -6.73 -31.41 -12.13
C ASP A 214 -7.63 -30.19 -12.12
N THR A 215 -7.14 -29.11 -11.58
CA THR A 215 -7.91 -27.86 -11.39
C THR A 215 -8.09 -27.09 -12.69
N GLY A 216 -7.74 -27.67 -13.86
CA GLY A 216 -7.98 -27.06 -15.17
C GLY A 216 -7.36 -25.67 -15.38
N THR A 217 -6.59 -25.18 -14.42
CA THR A 217 -5.89 -23.89 -14.51
C THR A 217 -4.41 -24.12 -14.78
N ASN A 218 -3.99 -23.71 -15.96
CA ASN A 218 -2.61 -23.76 -16.46
C ASN A 218 -1.60 -23.26 -15.40
N GLY A 219 -0.78 -24.19 -14.92
CA GLY A 219 0.63 -24.04 -14.62
C GLY A 219 1.10 -22.82 -13.85
N SER A 220 0.90 -22.76 -12.54
CA SER A 220 1.89 -22.14 -11.66
C SER A 220 2.24 -23.16 -10.56
N ARG A 221 3.47 -23.69 -10.65
CA ARG A 221 4.07 -24.52 -9.61
C ARG A 221 4.28 -23.67 -8.35
N TRP A 222 3.89 -24.25 -7.22
CA TRP A 222 4.21 -23.76 -5.87
C TRP A 222 5.67 -24.04 -5.55
#